data_e2a5d4ad28fa1d45b0816ff32aaf7e29
#
_entry.id   e2a5d4ad28fa1d45b0816ff32aaf7e29
#
_cell.length_a   1.000
_cell.length_b   1.000
_cell.length_c   1.000
_cell.angle_alpha   90.00
_cell.angle_beta   90.00
_cell.angle_gamma   90.00
#
_symmetry.space_group_name_H-M   'P 1'
#
loop_
_entity.id
_entity.type
_entity.pdbx_description
1 polymer ?
#
loop_
_entity_poly.entity_id
_entity_poly.type
_entity_poly.pdbx_seq_one_letter_code
_entity_poly.pdbx_strand_id
1 'polypeptide(L)'
;MITKQEYERAAAYTRRALKNAGIAITDEEARRIEIADFGLGDLDNLGLQLQVYVNPERCCAKEMVLRPFQTCPEHIHNGGLENGKPYEGKEETFRVRRGTCYLYVSGEGQKETIRARVPDTEVTVFHEIVLREGEQYTLSPGTWHWFQAGEEGAIISEFSTKSRDEADVFRDARVQRTPQIEE
;
A
#
# COMPACT_ATOMS: atom_id res chain seq x y z
N MET A 1 11.02 11.73 5.22
CA MET A 1 12.03 12.00 4.18
C MET A 1 13.00 10.82 4.20
N ILE A 2 13.28 10.22 3.05
CA ILE A 2 14.21 9.09 2.90
C ILE A 2 15.48 9.55 2.19
N THR A 3 16.61 8.97 2.56
CA THR A 3 17.87 9.21 1.87
C THR A 3 17.87 8.51 0.50
N LYS A 4 18.71 8.99 -0.41
CA LYS A 4 18.92 8.32 -1.70
C LYS A 4 19.35 6.86 -1.53
N GLN A 5 20.16 6.55 -0.52
CA GLN A 5 20.60 5.19 -0.23
C GLN A 5 19.43 4.28 0.22
N GLU A 6 18.52 4.78 1.05
CA GLU A 6 17.32 4.04 1.46
C GLU A 6 16.39 3.78 0.28
N TYR A 7 16.18 4.80 -0.58
CA TYR A 7 15.44 4.64 -1.83
C TYR A 7 16.03 3.53 -2.71
N GLU A 8 17.34 3.59 -2.99
CA GLU A 8 18.02 2.61 -3.84
C GLU A 8 17.94 1.19 -3.24
N ARG A 9 18.07 1.05 -1.92
CA ARG A 9 17.94 -0.22 -1.20
C ARG A 9 16.51 -0.78 -1.34
N ALA A 10 15.49 0.06 -1.16
CA ALA A 10 14.09 -0.33 -1.28
C ALA A 10 13.71 -0.70 -2.71
N ALA A 11 14.12 0.09 -3.70
CA ALA A 11 13.89 -0.22 -5.11
C ALA A 11 14.59 -1.52 -5.54
N ALA A 12 15.83 -1.77 -5.09
CA ALA A 12 16.54 -3.01 -5.36
C ALA A 12 15.85 -4.23 -4.72
N TYR A 13 15.32 -4.08 -3.50
CA TYR A 13 14.51 -5.11 -2.85
C TYR A 13 13.26 -5.43 -3.68
N THR A 14 12.51 -4.41 -4.08
CA THR A 14 11.29 -4.53 -4.88
C THR A 14 11.55 -5.26 -6.20
N ARG A 15 12.58 -4.86 -6.94
CA ARG A 15 12.97 -5.54 -8.20
C ARG A 15 13.26 -7.02 -8.00
N ARG A 16 14.00 -7.38 -6.94
CA ARG A 16 14.29 -8.79 -6.62
C ARG A 16 13.04 -9.56 -6.25
N ALA A 17 12.17 -8.97 -5.42
CA ALA A 17 10.92 -9.61 -4.99
C ALA A 17 10.02 -9.92 -6.19
N LEU A 18 9.79 -8.95 -7.07
CA LEU A 18 8.99 -9.12 -8.30
C LEU A 18 9.60 -10.19 -9.21
N LYS A 19 10.92 -10.14 -9.46
CA LYS A 19 11.62 -11.13 -10.27
C LYS A 19 11.47 -12.55 -9.70
N ASN A 20 11.64 -12.71 -8.38
CA ASN A 20 11.52 -14.01 -7.72
C ASN A 20 10.09 -14.56 -7.75
N ALA A 21 9.09 -13.69 -7.82
CA ALA A 21 7.68 -14.05 -7.99
C ALA A 21 7.29 -14.32 -9.47
N GLY A 22 8.22 -14.20 -10.40
CA GLY A 22 7.94 -14.35 -11.83
C GLY A 22 7.17 -13.19 -12.45
N ILE A 23 7.15 -12.04 -11.76
CA ILE A 23 6.52 -10.81 -12.26
C ILE A 23 7.57 -10.00 -13.01
N ALA A 24 7.42 -9.92 -14.33
CA ALA A 24 8.35 -9.19 -15.19
C ALA A 24 8.06 -7.69 -15.14
N ILE A 25 9.11 -6.90 -14.99
CA ILE A 25 9.11 -5.45 -15.18
C ILE A 25 10.27 -5.06 -16.08
N THR A 26 10.09 -4.03 -16.87
CA THR A 26 11.13 -3.46 -17.73
C THR A 26 12.15 -2.64 -16.90
N ASP A 27 13.31 -2.34 -17.49
CA ASP A 27 14.28 -1.45 -16.86
C ASP A 27 13.74 -0.02 -16.69
N GLU A 28 12.84 0.41 -17.58
CA GLU A 28 12.17 1.70 -17.45
C GLU A 28 11.20 1.73 -16.26
N GLU A 29 10.37 0.70 -16.10
CA GLU A 29 9.48 0.55 -14.94
C GLU A 29 10.28 0.46 -13.64
N ALA A 30 11.38 -0.29 -13.64
CA ALA A 30 12.25 -0.42 -12.48
C ALA A 30 12.87 0.91 -12.01
N ARG A 31 13.05 1.89 -12.89
CA ARG A 31 13.50 3.25 -12.54
C ARG A 31 12.39 4.14 -11.97
N ARG A 32 11.14 3.72 -12.11
CA ARG A 32 9.95 4.45 -11.66
C ARG A 32 9.28 3.83 -10.44
N ILE A 33 9.94 2.85 -9.80
CA ILE A 33 9.44 2.29 -8.55
C ILE A 33 9.28 3.42 -7.53
N GLU A 34 8.09 3.58 -7.02
CA GLU A 34 7.78 4.53 -5.96
C GLU A 34 8.05 3.90 -4.59
N ILE A 35 8.64 4.66 -3.69
CA ILE A 35 8.89 4.27 -2.31
C ILE A 35 8.13 5.25 -1.40
N ALA A 36 7.03 4.81 -0.81
CA ALA A 36 6.27 5.59 0.15
C ALA A 36 6.78 5.27 1.57
N ASP A 37 7.45 6.22 2.21
CA ASP A 37 7.92 6.16 3.59
C ASP A 37 6.93 6.81 4.57
N PHE A 38 5.86 7.37 4.02
CA PHE A 38 4.82 8.07 4.77
C PHE A 38 5.32 9.20 5.68
N GLY A 39 6.57 9.63 5.53
CA GLY A 39 7.18 10.68 6.34
C GLY A 39 7.41 10.31 7.81
N LEU A 40 7.26 9.03 8.18
CA LEU A 40 7.33 8.55 9.56
C LEU A 40 8.75 8.16 10.00
N GLY A 41 9.72 8.14 9.08
CA GLY A 41 11.13 7.88 9.39
C GLY A 41 11.46 6.41 9.73
N ASP A 42 10.55 5.49 9.43
CA ASP A 42 10.72 4.05 9.68
C ASP A 42 10.28 3.23 8.46
N LEU A 43 10.96 3.43 7.33
CA LEU A 43 10.62 2.76 6.08
C LEU A 43 10.62 1.22 6.19
N ASP A 44 11.40 0.65 7.08
CA ASP A 44 11.49 -0.80 7.20
C ASP A 44 10.22 -1.42 7.82
N ASN A 45 9.51 -0.68 8.68
CA ASN A 45 8.28 -1.12 9.34
C ASN A 45 7.02 -0.40 8.82
N LEU A 46 7.16 0.89 8.44
CA LEU A 46 6.08 1.75 7.96
C LEU A 46 6.43 2.24 6.55
N GLY A 47 5.90 1.56 5.55
CA GLY A 47 6.25 1.86 4.17
C GLY A 47 5.55 0.98 3.15
N LEU A 48 5.67 1.38 1.89
CA LEU A 48 5.11 0.66 0.76
C LEU A 48 5.96 0.92 -0.48
N GLN A 49 6.26 -0.11 -1.23
CA GLN A 49 6.95 -0.04 -2.50
C GLN A 49 5.96 -0.33 -3.62
N LEU A 50 5.89 0.54 -4.62
CA LEU A 50 4.87 0.51 -5.67
C LEU A 50 5.51 0.45 -7.06
N GLN A 51 5.07 -0.51 -7.86
CA GLN A 51 5.28 -0.51 -9.30
C GLN A 51 3.95 -0.21 -9.98
N VAL A 52 3.75 1.01 -10.40
CA VAL A 52 2.55 1.43 -11.13
C VAL A 52 2.71 1.08 -12.60
N TYR A 53 1.80 0.28 -13.13
CA TYR A 53 1.75 -0.05 -14.56
C TYR A 53 0.95 0.98 -15.35
N VAL A 54 -0.26 1.28 -14.87
CA VAL A 54 -1.17 2.26 -15.48
C VAL A 54 -2.02 2.94 -14.40
N ASN A 55 -2.36 4.22 -14.64
CA ASN A 55 -3.34 4.96 -13.84
C ASN A 55 -4.09 5.99 -14.72
N PRO A 56 -4.78 5.53 -15.82
CA PRO A 56 -5.63 6.40 -16.61
C PRO A 56 -6.95 6.69 -15.88
N GLU A 57 -7.87 7.40 -16.55
CA GLU A 57 -9.11 7.88 -15.93
C GLU A 57 -10.02 6.77 -15.38
N ARG A 58 -9.98 5.56 -15.93
CA ARG A 58 -10.98 4.53 -15.61
C ARG A 58 -10.44 3.35 -14.79
N CYS A 59 -9.13 3.21 -14.67
CA CYS A 59 -8.54 2.10 -13.92
C CYS A 59 -7.13 2.46 -13.40
N CYS A 60 -6.71 1.75 -12.37
CA CYS A 60 -5.32 1.70 -11.94
C CYS A 60 -4.90 0.24 -11.77
N ALA A 61 -3.67 -0.07 -12.14
CA ALA A 61 -3.08 -1.37 -11.86
C ALA A 61 -1.63 -1.17 -11.40
N LYS A 62 -1.30 -1.76 -10.25
CA LYS A 62 0.03 -1.69 -9.66
C LYS A 62 0.37 -2.96 -8.87
N GLU A 63 1.65 -3.20 -8.67
CA GLU A 63 2.13 -4.15 -7.67
C GLU A 63 2.58 -3.39 -6.43
N MET A 64 2.08 -3.81 -5.28
CA MET A 64 2.51 -3.37 -3.96
C MET A 64 3.44 -4.43 -3.39
N VAL A 65 4.65 -4.03 -3.04
CA VAL A 65 5.64 -4.93 -2.45
C VAL A 65 5.92 -4.47 -1.02
N LEU A 66 5.73 -5.37 -0.06
CA LEU A 66 5.99 -5.10 1.35
C LEU A 66 7.07 -6.04 1.86
N ARG A 67 7.94 -5.50 2.70
CA ARG A 67 8.92 -6.29 3.47
C ARG A 67 8.22 -7.08 4.58
N PRO A 68 8.91 -8.04 5.21
CA PRO A 68 8.38 -8.72 6.39
C PRO A 68 7.84 -7.73 7.42
N PHE A 69 6.57 -7.89 7.79
CA PHE A 69 5.83 -7.07 8.76
C PHE A 69 5.70 -5.57 8.43
N GLN A 70 6.11 -5.16 7.23
CA GLN A 70 5.94 -3.77 6.80
C GLN A 70 4.46 -3.42 6.67
N THR A 71 4.10 -2.23 7.13
CA THR A 71 2.71 -1.76 7.23
C THR A 71 2.48 -0.55 6.34
N CYS A 72 1.37 -0.57 5.60
CA CYS A 72 0.77 0.64 5.04
C CYS A 72 -0.19 1.22 6.09
N PRO A 73 0.00 2.49 6.53
CA PRO A 73 -0.81 3.13 7.56
C PRO A 73 -2.31 3.20 7.24
N GLU A 74 -3.14 3.34 8.27
CA GLU A 74 -4.59 3.45 8.10
C GLU A 74 -4.97 4.69 7.31
N HIS A 75 -5.72 4.46 6.24
CA HIS A 75 -6.19 5.50 5.33
C HIS A 75 -7.55 5.18 4.73
N ILE A 76 -8.11 6.16 4.03
CA ILE A 76 -9.40 6.08 3.35
C ILE A 76 -9.32 6.81 2.02
N HIS A 77 -9.95 6.24 1.00
CA HIS A 77 -10.11 6.83 -0.31
C HIS A 77 -11.49 7.45 -0.44
N ASN A 78 -11.60 8.75 -0.16
CA ASN A 78 -12.85 9.47 -0.26
C ASN A 78 -13.12 9.98 -1.67
N GLY A 79 -14.40 10.16 -2.01
CA GLY A 79 -14.81 10.94 -3.15
C GLY A 79 -14.50 12.43 -2.96
N GLY A 80 -14.51 13.17 -4.04
CA GLY A 80 -14.18 14.59 -4.03
C GLY A 80 -14.57 15.32 -5.31
N LEU A 81 -13.90 16.42 -5.57
CA LEU A 81 -14.05 17.20 -6.80
C LEU A 81 -12.70 17.28 -7.54
N GLU A 82 -12.67 16.92 -8.80
CA GLU A 82 -11.53 17.11 -9.70
C GLU A 82 -11.97 17.99 -10.89
N ASN A 83 -11.34 19.13 -11.07
CA ASN A 83 -11.71 20.13 -12.10
C ASN A 83 -13.21 20.52 -12.05
N GLY A 84 -13.78 20.62 -10.84
CA GLY A 84 -15.19 20.96 -10.62
C GLY A 84 -16.18 19.83 -10.89
N LYS A 85 -15.72 18.63 -11.23
CA LYS A 85 -16.55 17.44 -11.43
C LYS A 85 -16.44 16.52 -10.23
N PRO A 86 -17.57 15.98 -9.72
CA PRO A 86 -17.51 14.99 -8.64
C PRO A 86 -16.89 13.68 -9.13
N TYR A 87 -16.12 13.04 -8.25
CA TYR A 87 -15.68 11.65 -8.42
C TYR A 87 -15.99 10.86 -7.15
N GLU A 88 -16.20 9.58 -7.32
CA GLU A 88 -16.33 8.63 -6.19
C GLU A 88 -14.95 8.29 -5.64
N GLY A 89 -14.89 7.85 -4.38
CA GLY A 89 -13.68 7.30 -3.80
C GLY A 89 -13.19 6.07 -4.58
N LYS A 90 -11.95 5.70 -4.39
CA LYS A 90 -11.35 4.54 -5.06
C LYS A 90 -11.99 3.24 -4.57
N GLU A 91 -12.50 2.44 -5.50
CA GLU A 91 -12.74 1.02 -5.29
C GLU A 91 -11.47 0.27 -5.69
N GLU A 92 -11.01 -0.64 -4.84
CA GLU A 92 -9.77 -1.37 -5.10
C GLU A 92 -9.87 -2.84 -4.70
N THR A 93 -9.24 -3.69 -5.50
CA THR A 93 -9.13 -5.13 -5.24
C THR A 93 -7.68 -5.48 -4.99
N PHE A 94 -7.39 -6.02 -3.81
CA PHE A 94 -6.10 -6.62 -3.46
C PHE A 94 -6.11 -8.10 -3.84
N ARG A 95 -5.13 -8.53 -4.61
CA ARG A 95 -4.88 -9.94 -4.88
C ARG A 95 -3.45 -10.30 -4.48
N VAL A 96 -3.30 -11.18 -3.49
CA VAL A 96 -1.98 -11.61 -3.03
C VAL A 96 -1.33 -12.52 -4.07
N ARG A 97 -0.14 -12.13 -4.50
CA ARG A 97 0.69 -12.87 -5.47
C ARG A 97 1.74 -13.72 -4.78
N ARG A 98 2.23 -13.25 -3.64
CA ARG A 98 3.24 -13.92 -2.81
C ARG A 98 3.08 -13.53 -1.34
N GLY A 99 3.31 -14.49 -0.44
CA GLY A 99 3.27 -14.26 1.00
C GLY A 99 1.86 -14.11 1.56
N THR A 100 1.74 -13.33 2.62
CA THR A 100 0.47 -13.11 3.33
C THR A 100 0.24 -11.62 3.54
N CYS A 101 -0.99 -11.18 3.32
CA CYS A 101 -1.45 -9.83 3.67
C CYS A 101 -2.49 -9.93 4.79
N TYR A 102 -2.22 -9.24 5.90
CA TYR A 102 -3.21 -8.97 6.94
C TYR A 102 -3.86 -7.63 6.64
N LEU A 103 -5.09 -7.65 6.16
CA LEU A 103 -5.87 -6.47 5.82
C LEU A 103 -6.88 -6.21 6.93
N TYR A 104 -6.92 -4.98 7.42
CA TYR A 104 -7.85 -4.52 8.46
C TYR A 104 -8.75 -3.45 7.90
N VAL A 105 -10.04 -3.61 8.11
CA VAL A 105 -11.08 -2.72 7.58
C VAL A 105 -12.07 -2.31 8.66
N SER A 106 -12.92 -1.34 8.35
CA SER A 106 -14.07 -0.99 9.20
C SER A 106 -14.96 -2.21 9.42
N GLY A 107 -15.36 -2.45 10.64
CA GLY A 107 -16.19 -3.60 11.04
C GLY A 107 -15.91 -4.06 12.46
N GLU A 108 -16.52 -5.17 12.85
CA GLU A 108 -16.30 -5.77 14.18
C GLU A 108 -14.92 -6.41 14.23
N GLY A 109 -14.14 -6.05 15.25
CA GLY A 109 -12.79 -6.57 15.51
C GLY A 109 -12.19 -5.95 16.75
N GLN A 110 -11.18 -6.60 17.33
CA GLN A 110 -10.51 -6.16 18.55
C GLN A 110 -9.00 -6.17 18.35
N LYS A 111 -8.36 -5.09 18.81
CA LYS A 111 -6.90 -4.91 18.72
C LYS A 111 -6.11 -6.07 19.31
N GLU A 112 -6.63 -6.67 20.38
CA GLU A 112 -5.98 -7.75 21.14
C GLU A 112 -6.00 -9.10 20.42
N THR A 113 -6.82 -9.26 19.38
CA THR A 113 -7.03 -10.53 18.67
C THR A 113 -6.43 -10.58 17.27
N ILE A 114 -5.88 -9.46 16.78
CA ILE A 114 -5.28 -9.40 15.45
C ILE A 114 -3.98 -10.20 15.37
N ARG A 115 -3.66 -10.67 14.15
CA ARG A 115 -2.40 -11.38 13.86
C ARG A 115 -1.25 -10.46 13.51
N ALA A 116 -1.54 -9.29 12.94
CA ALA A 116 -0.52 -8.31 12.65
C ALA A 116 0.12 -7.76 13.93
N ARG A 117 1.31 -7.25 13.80
CA ARG A 117 1.94 -6.42 14.83
C ARG A 117 1.27 -5.06 14.81
N VAL A 118 0.85 -4.55 15.97
CA VAL A 118 0.32 -3.19 16.05
C VAL A 118 1.41 -2.21 15.62
N PRO A 119 1.21 -1.43 14.55
CA PRO A 119 2.24 -0.53 14.04
C PRO A 119 2.42 0.70 14.95
N ASP A 120 3.58 1.37 14.84
CA ASP A 120 3.81 2.66 15.50
C ASP A 120 3.20 3.83 14.69
N THR A 121 1.92 3.69 14.40
CA THR A 121 1.06 4.70 13.77
C THR A 121 -0.36 4.55 14.30
N GLU A 122 -1.17 5.58 14.19
CA GLU A 122 -2.55 5.53 14.65
C GLU A 122 -3.38 4.61 13.77
N VAL A 123 -3.98 3.57 14.38
CA VAL A 123 -4.91 2.64 13.73
C VAL A 123 -6.16 2.47 14.59
N THR A 124 -7.32 2.46 13.95
CA THR A 124 -8.63 2.44 14.64
C THR A 124 -9.55 1.31 14.17
N VAL A 125 -9.23 0.64 13.06
CA VAL A 125 -10.02 -0.47 12.52
C VAL A 125 -9.29 -1.80 12.69
N PHE A 126 -10.02 -2.86 13.11
CA PHE A 126 -9.46 -4.14 13.50
C PHE A 126 -10.25 -5.35 12.98
N HIS A 127 -11.20 -5.16 12.06
CA HIS A 127 -11.84 -6.28 11.37
C HIS A 127 -10.83 -6.93 10.42
N GLU A 128 -10.36 -8.11 10.80
CA GLU A 128 -9.24 -8.78 10.14
C GLU A 128 -9.68 -9.62 8.94
N ILE A 129 -9.04 -9.41 7.82
CA ILE A 129 -9.13 -10.21 6.61
C ILE A 129 -7.73 -10.73 6.30
N VAL A 130 -7.54 -12.05 6.34
CA VAL A 130 -6.25 -12.67 6.02
C VAL A 130 -6.27 -13.13 4.58
N LEU A 131 -5.38 -12.57 3.76
CA LEU A 131 -5.24 -12.94 2.36
C LEU A 131 -3.91 -13.69 2.15
N ARG A 132 -4.00 -14.89 1.58
CA ARG A 132 -2.87 -15.73 1.17
C ARG A 132 -2.71 -15.72 -0.34
N GLU A 133 -1.65 -16.34 -0.83
CA GLU A 133 -1.39 -16.45 -2.27
C GLU A 133 -2.63 -16.94 -3.03
N GLY A 134 -3.04 -16.18 -4.06
CA GLY A 134 -4.22 -16.44 -4.88
C GLY A 134 -5.53 -15.91 -4.30
N GLU A 135 -5.58 -15.48 -3.04
CA GLU A 135 -6.77 -14.89 -2.44
C GLU A 135 -6.85 -13.38 -2.73
N GLN A 136 -8.06 -12.85 -2.72
CA GLN A 136 -8.33 -11.45 -3.01
C GLN A 136 -9.50 -10.91 -2.18
N TYR A 137 -9.50 -9.59 -2.02
CA TYR A 137 -10.59 -8.85 -1.38
C TYR A 137 -10.79 -7.51 -2.08
N THR A 138 -12.06 -7.10 -2.25
CA THR A 138 -12.39 -5.80 -2.82
C THR A 138 -12.86 -4.84 -1.73
N LEU A 139 -12.21 -3.70 -1.65
CA LEU A 139 -12.54 -2.59 -0.77
C LEU A 139 -13.47 -1.62 -1.52
N SER A 140 -14.63 -1.33 -0.94
CA SER A 140 -15.53 -0.31 -1.46
C SER A 140 -14.99 1.10 -1.15
N PRO A 141 -15.34 2.11 -1.97
CA PRO A 141 -15.02 3.49 -1.69
C PRO A 141 -15.42 3.92 -0.26
N GLY A 142 -14.60 4.73 0.38
CA GLY A 142 -14.88 5.23 1.71
C GLY A 142 -14.69 4.21 2.85
N THR A 143 -13.97 3.12 2.59
CA THR A 143 -13.63 2.13 3.63
C THR A 143 -12.30 2.52 4.29
N TRP A 144 -12.31 2.76 5.62
CA TRP A 144 -11.07 2.86 6.40
C TRP A 144 -10.36 1.53 6.41
N HIS A 145 -9.07 1.53 6.09
CA HIS A 145 -8.27 0.30 6.08
C HIS A 145 -6.78 0.56 6.28
N TRP A 146 -6.09 -0.45 6.76
CA TRP A 146 -4.64 -0.57 6.79
C TRP A 146 -4.25 -2.02 6.55
N PHE A 147 -3.01 -2.26 6.17
CA PHE A 147 -2.55 -3.63 5.94
C PHE A 147 -1.08 -3.81 6.26
N GLN A 148 -0.75 -5.05 6.64
CA GLN A 148 0.61 -5.44 6.98
C GLN A 148 0.95 -6.76 6.29
N ALA A 149 2.18 -6.87 5.81
CA ALA A 149 2.71 -8.14 5.30
C ALA A 149 2.99 -9.12 6.44
N GLY A 150 2.87 -10.41 6.16
CA GLY A 150 3.33 -11.46 7.05
C GLY A 150 4.86 -11.53 7.18
N GLU A 151 5.36 -12.57 7.86
CA GLU A 151 6.81 -12.74 8.14
C GLU A 151 7.68 -12.96 6.89
N GLU A 152 7.09 -13.36 5.76
CA GLU A 152 7.80 -13.53 4.49
C GLU A 152 7.74 -12.28 3.59
N GLY A 153 7.09 -11.22 4.05
CA GLY A 153 6.70 -10.10 3.21
C GLY A 153 5.45 -10.40 2.39
N ALA A 154 5.09 -9.51 1.48
CA ALA A 154 3.97 -9.71 0.56
C ALA A 154 4.20 -9.03 -0.79
N ILE A 155 3.65 -9.62 -1.83
CA ILE A 155 3.43 -8.98 -3.14
C ILE A 155 1.94 -9.03 -3.41
N ILE A 156 1.35 -7.87 -3.64
CA ILE A 156 -0.09 -7.69 -3.80
C ILE A 156 -0.33 -6.92 -5.11
N SER A 157 -1.06 -7.53 -6.05
CA SER A 157 -1.58 -6.77 -7.19
C SER A 157 -2.78 -5.96 -6.71
N GLU A 158 -2.75 -4.66 -6.94
CA GLU A 158 -3.91 -3.78 -6.79
C GLU A 158 -4.51 -3.52 -8.16
N PHE A 159 -5.80 -3.77 -8.27
CA PHE A 159 -6.65 -3.39 -9.41
C PHE A 159 -7.71 -2.44 -8.88
N SER A 160 -7.76 -1.22 -9.39
CA SER A 160 -8.67 -0.22 -8.84
C SER A 160 -9.26 0.70 -9.91
N THR A 161 -10.24 1.49 -9.53
CA THR A 161 -10.59 2.71 -10.24
C THR A 161 -9.40 3.67 -10.19
N LYS A 162 -9.45 4.83 -10.86
CA LYS A 162 -8.36 5.81 -10.87
C LYS A 162 -7.85 6.09 -9.46
N SER A 163 -6.56 5.90 -9.23
CA SER A 163 -5.89 6.24 -7.98
C SER A 163 -5.57 7.73 -7.94
N ARG A 164 -5.92 8.35 -6.82
CA ARG A 164 -5.62 9.76 -6.48
C ARG A 164 -4.94 9.77 -5.11
N ASP A 165 -3.77 9.15 -5.05
CA ASP A 165 -3.05 8.91 -3.80
C ASP A 165 -2.75 10.21 -3.02
N GLU A 166 -2.69 11.35 -3.73
CA GLU A 166 -2.56 12.68 -3.13
C GLU A 166 -3.81 13.17 -2.39
N ALA A 167 -4.96 12.53 -2.64
CA ALA A 167 -6.23 12.82 -1.98
C ALA A 167 -6.57 11.85 -0.84
N ASP A 168 -5.71 10.88 -0.58
CA ASP A 168 -5.87 9.93 0.50
C ASP A 168 -5.86 10.64 1.86
N VAL A 169 -6.77 10.25 2.73
CA VAL A 169 -6.83 10.75 4.10
C VAL A 169 -6.31 9.68 5.04
N PHE A 170 -5.26 10.02 5.77
CA PHE A 170 -4.66 9.11 6.76
C PHE A 170 -5.21 9.36 8.16
N ARG A 171 -5.32 8.30 8.96
CA ARG A 171 -5.75 8.40 10.36
C ARG A 171 -4.70 9.15 11.19
N ASP A 172 -3.46 8.79 11.07
CA ASP A 172 -2.36 9.44 11.75
C ASP A 172 -1.99 10.74 11.03
N ALA A 173 -2.18 11.86 11.71
CA ALA A 173 -1.91 13.19 11.16
C ALA A 173 -0.41 13.45 10.84
N ARG A 174 0.50 12.60 11.33
CA ARG A 174 1.93 12.68 11.01
C ARG A 174 2.25 12.19 9.60
N VAL A 175 1.36 11.39 8.99
CA VAL A 175 1.59 10.78 7.69
C VAL A 175 1.66 11.81 6.57
N GLN A 176 2.70 11.68 5.75
CA GLN A 176 2.88 12.43 4.50
C GLN A 176 2.95 11.44 3.33
N ARG A 177 1.88 11.40 2.52
CA ARG A 177 1.77 10.40 1.43
C ARG A 177 2.83 10.59 0.34
N THR A 178 3.13 11.83 -0.01
CA THR A 178 4.12 12.11 -1.06
C THR A 178 5.53 11.96 -0.50
N PRO A 179 6.30 10.99 -0.97
CA PRO A 179 7.66 10.76 -0.49
C PRO A 179 8.57 11.94 -0.84
N GLN A 180 9.47 12.27 0.08
CA GLN A 180 10.52 13.25 -0.15
C GLN A 180 11.87 12.52 -0.05
N ILE A 181 12.67 12.61 -1.13
CA ILE A 181 14.00 12.01 -1.20
C ILE A 181 15.02 13.12 -1.00
N GLU A 182 15.94 12.92 -0.06
CA GLU A 182 17.09 13.83 0.13
C GLU A 182 18.01 13.76 -1.10
N GLU A 183 18.44 14.93 -1.58
CA GLU A 183 19.37 15.04 -2.72
C GLU A 183 20.80 14.55 -2.38
#